data_3ccd230c23509465b3d0d46632470b4a
#
_entry.id   3ccd230c23509465b3d0d46632470b4a
#
_cell.length_a   1.000
_cell.length_b   1.000
_cell.length_c   1.000
_cell.angle_alpha   90.00
_cell.angle_beta   90.00
_cell.angle_gamma   90.00
#
_symmetry.space_group_name_H-M   'P 1'
#
loop_
_entity.id
_entity.type
_entity.pdbx_description
1 polymer ?
#
loop_
_entity_poly.entity_id
_entity_poly.type
_entity_poly.pdbx_seq_one_letter_code
_entity_poly.pdbx_strand_id
1 'polypeptide(L)'
;MLSRRSFTTTLAAAAATSLVPRLLRAAGVTPARNVVLVHGLFADGSCWSDVIARLQPAGLNVTSVQNPLTTLDDAVAEAQRVLDRQDGPTVLAGHSFSGMIVTEAGVHPKVSTLVYVAARAPDAGEDYTALAKNYPTPPASAGIVFDGDEGRLTEAAFLRDFAGDVPEAKAKVLYAEQEPFHKALLTGKTMHAAWRSKLSFYAVSTEDRTINPDLERFMAKRMGATTIELKSSHVSLISHPQEIADLILQAAGQRR
;
A
#
# COMPACT_ATOMS: atom_id res chain seq x y z
N MET A 1 2.18 -46.60 -73.96
CA MET A 1 3.30 -45.92 -73.29
C MET A 1 2.72 -44.99 -72.24
N LEU A 2 2.99 -45.28 -70.97
CA LEU A 2 2.32 -44.72 -69.80
C LEU A 2 2.98 -43.42 -69.34
N SER A 3 2.22 -42.34 -69.27
CA SER A 3 2.65 -41.06 -68.71
C SER A 3 2.40 -41.04 -67.18
N ARG A 4 3.42 -40.83 -66.41
CA ARG A 4 3.33 -40.66 -64.95
C ARG A 4 3.06 -39.18 -64.62
N ARG A 5 1.91 -38.91 -64.03
CA ARG A 5 1.58 -37.61 -63.42
C ARG A 5 2.12 -37.56 -62.00
N SER A 6 3.05 -36.62 -61.73
CA SER A 6 3.53 -36.32 -60.39
C SER A 6 2.52 -35.43 -59.67
N PHE A 7 2.02 -35.89 -58.52
CA PHE A 7 1.22 -35.08 -57.58
C PHE A 7 2.18 -34.41 -56.61
N THR A 8 2.22 -33.08 -56.63
CA THR A 8 2.90 -32.28 -55.62
C THR A 8 1.89 -31.95 -54.54
N THR A 9 2.06 -32.54 -53.38
CA THR A 9 1.28 -32.22 -52.16
C THR A 9 1.94 -31.06 -51.44
N THR A 10 1.29 -29.88 -51.41
CA THR A 10 1.68 -28.73 -50.67
C THR A 10 1.18 -28.90 -49.23
N LEU A 11 2.11 -29.05 -48.27
CA LEU A 11 1.79 -29.06 -46.84
C LEU A 11 1.64 -27.62 -46.39
N ALA A 12 0.43 -27.20 -46.07
CA ALA A 12 0.16 -25.95 -45.39
C ALA A 12 0.42 -26.13 -43.89
N ALA A 13 1.50 -25.53 -43.39
CA ALA A 13 1.80 -25.44 -41.95
C ALA A 13 0.84 -24.41 -41.33
N ALA A 14 -0.16 -24.86 -40.60
CA ALA A 14 -0.98 -24.01 -39.75
C ALA A 14 -0.19 -23.63 -38.49
N ALA A 15 0.18 -22.38 -38.39
CA ALA A 15 0.77 -21.81 -37.14
C ALA A 15 -0.36 -21.72 -36.09
N ALA A 16 -0.38 -22.68 -35.17
CA ALA A 16 -1.22 -22.62 -34.00
C ALA A 16 -0.59 -21.59 -33.02
N THR A 17 -1.04 -20.35 -33.04
CA THR A 17 -0.81 -19.38 -31.99
C THR A 17 -1.52 -19.88 -30.73
N SER A 18 -0.76 -20.46 -29.81
CA SER A 18 -1.23 -20.86 -28.51
C SER A 18 -1.61 -19.60 -27.72
N LEU A 19 -2.88 -19.28 -27.65
CA LEU A 19 -3.48 -18.45 -26.62
C LEU A 19 -3.30 -19.17 -25.29
N VAL A 20 -2.18 -18.90 -24.60
CA VAL A 20 -2.02 -19.31 -23.20
C VAL A 20 -3.01 -18.47 -22.40
N PRO A 21 -4.02 -19.07 -21.78
CA PRO A 21 -4.98 -18.29 -21.01
C PRO A 21 -4.28 -17.63 -19.83
N ARG A 22 -4.53 -16.36 -19.64
CA ARG A 22 -4.11 -15.52 -18.51
C ARG A 22 -4.68 -15.98 -17.15
N LEU A 23 -5.17 -17.22 -17.08
CA LEU A 23 -5.78 -17.88 -15.91
C LEU A 23 -4.76 -18.46 -14.90
N LEU A 24 -3.45 -18.35 -15.15
CA LEU A 24 -2.40 -18.90 -14.25
C LEU A 24 -1.95 -17.95 -13.16
N ARG A 25 -2.57 -16.79 -12.98
CA ARG A 25 -2.15 -15.81 -11.97
C ARG A 25 -2.95 -15.86 -10.65
N ALA A 26 -3.94 -16.75 -10.54
CA ALA A 26 -4.65 -17.03 -9.28
C ALA A 26 -3.93 -18.06 -8.37
N ALA A 27 -2.80 -18.60 -8.80
CA ALA A 27 -2.07 -19.68 -8.13
C ALA A 27 -0.73 -19.19 -7.55
N GLY A 28 -0.70 -18.09 -6.76
CA GLY A 28 0.58 -17.56 -6.38
C GLY A 28 0.69 -16.78 -5.07
N VAL A 29 -0.39 -16.65 -4.31
CA VAL A 29 -0.23 -16.08 -2.95
C VAL A 29 0.27 -17.20 -2.04
N THR A 30 1.53 -17.11 -1.59
CA THR A 30 2.02 -17.97 -0.50
C THR A 30 1.21 -17.58 0.75
N PRO A 31 0.44 -18.51 1.36
CA PRO A 31 -0.34 -18.20 2.55
C PRO A 31 0.55 -17.60 3.63
N ALA A 32 0.20 -16.41 4.09
CA ALA A 32 0.89 -15.73 5.16
C ALA A 32 0.14 -15.91 6.47
N ARG A 33 0.88 -16.14 7.56
CA ARG A 33 0.34 -16.16 8.93
C ARG A 33 0.65 -14.89 9.69
N ASN A 34 1.56 -14.09 9.17
CA ASN A 34 2.03 -12.87 9.79
C ASN A 34 1.55 -11.65 8.99
N VAL A 35 1.18 -10.60 9.71
CA VAL A 35 0.86 -9.28 9.16
C VAL A 35 1.64 -8.24 9.93
N VAL A 36 2.39 -7.41 9.22
CA VAL A 36 3.10 -6.26 9.78
C VAL A 36 2.44 -5.01 9.23
N LEU A 37 1.93 -4.16 10.12
CA LEU A 37 1.20 -2.93 9.82
C LEU A 37 2.06 -1.73 10.15
N VAL A 38 2.12 -0.74 9.25
CA VAL A 38 2.96 0.45 9.42
C VAL A 38 2.09 1.70 9.28
N HIS A 39 2.11 2.59 10.28
CA HIS A 39 1.34 3.83 10.30
C HIS A 39 2.00 4.94 9.46
N GLY A 40 1.20 5.91 9.01
CA GLY A 40 1.66 7.08 8.28
C GLY A 40 2.11 8.24 9.17
N LEU A 41 2.27 9.42 8.56
CA LEU A 41 2.45 10.68 9.30
C LEU A 41 1.16 11.03 10.05
N PHE A 42 1.26 11.86 11.07
CA PHE A 42 0.13 12.34 11.88
C PHE A 42 -0.61 11.26 12.67
N ALA A 43 -0.04 10.08 12.81
CA ALA A 43 -0.64 8.94 13.48
C ALA A 43 0.44 8.10 14.17
N ASP A 44 0.01 7.14 14.97
CA ASP A 44 0.82 6.08 15.53
C ASP A 44 0.25 4.69 15.19
N GLY A 45 0.85 3.65 15.72
CA GLY A 45 0.41 2.28 15.45
C GLY A 45 -1.00 1.94 15.93
N SER A 46 -1.60 2.74 16.81
CA SER A 46 -2.97 2.53 17.30
C SER A 46 -4.03 2.79 16.23
N CYS A 47 -3.70 3.56 15.17
CA CYS A 47 -4.61 3.77 14.05
C CYS A 47 -5.07 2.47 13.37
N TRP A 48 -4.33 1.38 13.56
CA TRP A 48 -4.65 0.05 13.05
C TRP A 48 -5.53 -0.79 13.99
N SER A 49 -5.88 -0.31 15.19
CA SER A 49 -6.54 -1.12 16.24
C SER A 49 -7.80 -1.84 15.76
N ASP A 50 -8.67 -1.14 15.02
CA ASP A 50 -9.92 -1.71 14.50
C ASP A 50 -9.69 -2.77 13.41
N VAL A 51 -8.61 -2.66 12.63
CA VAL A 51 -8.17 -3.66 11.63
C VAL A 51 -7.56 -4.86 12.35
N ILE A 52 -6.68 -4.64 13.33
CA ILE A 52 -6.05 -5.70 14.13
C ILE A 52 -7.12 -6.59 14.77
N ALA A 53 -8.13 -5.98 15.40
CA ALA A 53 -9.23 -6.69 16.03
C ALA A 53 -10.02 -7.62 15.08
N ARG A 54 -9.95 -7.37 13.77
CA ARG A 54 -10.58 -8.20 12.72
C ARG A 54 -9.64 -9.27 12.15
N LEU A 55 -8.35 -9.02 12.15
CA LEU A 55 -7.35 -9.96 11.63
C LEU A 55 -7.01 -11.08 12.62
N GLN A 56 -6.95 -10.76 13.91
CA GLN A 56 -6.60 -11.74 14.96
C GLN A 56 -7.57 -12.93 15.06
N PRO A 57 -8.92 -12.75 15.00
CA PRO A 57 -9.85 -13.88 14.99
C PRO A 57 -9.72 -14.79 13.76
N ALA A 58 -9.14 -14.29 12.67
CA ALA A 58 -8.82 -15.09 11.48
C ALA A 58 -7.53 -15.91 11.63
N GLY A 59 -6.89 -15.90 12.81
CA GLY A 59 -5.70 -16.70 13.12
C GLY A 59 -4.40 -16.07 12.62
N LEU A 60 -4.39 -14.78 12.26
CA LEU A 60 -3.18 -14.08 11.86
C LEU A 60 -2.42 -13.53 13.08
N ASN A 61 -1.10 -13.67 13.03
CA ASN A 61 -0.18 -12.99 13.94
C ASN A 61 0.05 -11.57 13.44
N VAL A 62 -0.45 -10.56 14.17
CA VAL A 62 -0.44 -9.17 13.72
C VAL A 62 0.49 -8.35 14.60
N THR A 63 1.38 -7.59 13.98
CA THR A 63 2.27 -6.64 14.66
C THR A 63 2.11 -5.25 14.04
N SER A 64 1.80 -4.25 14.87
CA SER A 64 1.84 -2.84 14.47
C SER A 64 3.21 -2.26 14.80
N VAL A 65 3.87 -1.71 13.78
CA VAL A 65 5.17 -1.05 13.91
C VAL A 65 4.95 0.35 14.49
N GLN A 66 5.75 0.71 15.48
CA GLN A 66 5.88 2.08 15.97
C GLN A 66 7.10 2.69 15.28
N ASN A 67 6.93 3.09 14.02
CA ASN A 67 8.04 3.63 13.25
C ASN A 67 8.36 5.06 13.69
N PRO A 68 9.65 5.39 13.86
CA PRO A 68 10.04 6.76 14.20
C PRO A 68 9.70 7.68 13.01
N LEU A 69 9.15 8.85 13.34
CA LEU A 69 8.81 9.87 12.34
C LEU A 69 9.98 10.86 12.14
N THR A 70 11.23 10.36 12.09
CA THR A 70 12.49 11.11 11.97
C THR A 70 13.02 11.13 10.55
N THR A 71 13.48 9.97 10.05
CA THR A 71 13.95 9.79 8.67
C THR A 71 13.32 8.56 8.03
N LEU A 72 13.35 8.49 6.68
CA LEU A 72 12.88 7.30 5.97
C LEU A 72 13.74 6.07 6.33
N ASP A 73 15.04 6.25 6.45
CA ASP A 73 15.99 5.16 6.77
C ASP A 73 15.70 4.58 8.17
N ASP A 74 15.45 5.42 9.17
CA ASP A 74 15.09 4.97 10.52
C ASP A 74 13.76 4.20 10.52
N ALA A 75 12.77 4.72 9.80
CA ALA A 75 11.45 4.09 9.70
C ALA A 75 11.53 2.73 8.97
N VAL A 76 12.33 2.63 7.92
CA VAL A 76 12.61 1.38 7.19
C VAL A 76 13.35 0.38 8.08
N ALA A 77 14.37 0.83 8.81
CA ALA A 77 15.14 -0.03 9.73
C ALA A 77 14.23 -0.61 10.82
N GLU A 78 13.29 0.19 11.37
CA GLU A 78 12.32 -0.30 12.35
C GLU A 78 11.39 -1.38 11.76
N ALA A 79 10.85 -1.14 10.55
CA ALA A 79 10.02 -2.13 9.87
C ALA A 79 10.80 -3.43 9.59
N GLN A 80 12.06 -3.34 9.15
CA GLN A 80 12.93 -4.49 8.93
C GLN A 80 13.18 -5.27 10.23
N ARG A 81 13.45 -4.58 11.34
CA ARG A 81 13.62 -5.19 12.66
C ARG A 81 12.39 -5.97 13.11
N VAL A 82 11.18 -5.46 12.81
CA VAL A 82 9.94 -6.19 13.08
C VAL A 82 9.78 -7.38 12.14
N LEU A 83 10.12 -7.25 10.85
CA LEU A 83 10.09 -8.33 9.87
C LEU A 83 11.06 -9.46 10.24
N ASP A 84 12.26 -9.14 10.75
CA ASP A 84 13.24 -10.13 11.19
C ASP A 84 12.71 -11.07 12.28
N ARG A 85 11.80 -10.58 13.11
CA ARG A 85 11.19 -11.38 14.20
C ARG A 85 10.01 -12.23 13.74
N GLN A 86 9.50 -12.06 12.51
CA GLN A 86 8.42 -12.91 12.01
C GLN A 86 8.92 -14.33 11.73
N ASP A 87 8.06 -15.33 11.94
CA ASP A 87 8.41 -16.77 11.80
C ASP A 87 8.16 -17.35 10.40
N GLY A 88 7.81 -16.50 9.40
CA GLY A 88 7.51 -16.99 8.05
C GLY A 88 6.92 -15.93 7.13
N PRO A 89 6.19 -16.37 6.08
CA PRO A 89 5.58 -15.47 5.11
C PRO A 89 4.71 -14.41 5.78
N THR A 90 4.92 -13.15 5.37
CA THR A 90 4.37 -11.98 6.02
C THR A 90 3.74 -11.04 4.99
N VAL A 91 2.53 -10.56 5.27
CA VAL A 91 1.93 -9.42 4.60
C VAL A 91 2.51 -8.15 5.23
N LEU A 92 3.10 -7.28 4.42
CA LEU A 92 3.52 -5.95 4.86
C LEU A 92 2.51 -4.92 4.36
N ALA A 93 1.83 -4.23 5.29
CA ALA A 93 0.81 -3.24 4.98
C ALA A 93 1.19 -1.86 5.50
N GLY A 94 0.96 -0.83 4.70
CA GLY A 94 1.26 0.55 5.09
C GLY A 94 0.16 1.53 4.70
N HIS A 95 -0.03 2.51 5.57
CA HIS A 95 -0.95 3.62 5.38
C HIS A 95 -0.20 4.90 5.02
N SER A 96 -0.69 5.65 4.03
CA SER A 96 -0.20 7.00 3.74
C SER A 96 1.30 7.04 3.39
N PHE A 97 2.08 7.85 4.10
CA PHE A 97 3.54 7.95 3.98
C PHE A 97 4.23 6.58 4.06
N SER A 98 3.75 5.69 4.95
CA SER A 98 4.42 4.40 5.14
C SER A 98 4.35 3.46 3.93
N GLY A 99 3.61 3.82 2.90
CA GLY A 99 3.76 3.18 1.60
C GLY A 99 5.19 3.28 1.04
N MET A 100 5.95 4.32 1.38
CA MET A 100 7.38 4.40 1.06
C MET A 100 8.18 3.35 1.83
N ILE A 101 7.83 3.12 3.12
CA ILE A 101 8.44 2.08 3.95
C ILE A 101 8.13 0.70 3.38
N VAL A 102 6.86 0.45 3.00
CA VAL A 102 6.43 -0.81 2.35
C VAL A 102 7.16 -1.02 1.03
N THR A 103 7.32 0.03 0.24
CA THR A 103 8.03 0.01 -1.05
C THR A 103 9.50 -0.35 -0.87
N GLU A 104 10.17 0.19 0.15
CA GLU A 104 11.58 -0.04 0.43
C GLU A 104 11.82 -1.36 1.17
N ALA A 105 11.15 -1.58 2.32
CA ALA A 105 11.34 -2.77 3.15
C ALA A 105 10.70 -4.03 2.57
N GLY A 106 9.78 -3.89 1.63
CA GLY A 106 9.05 -5.02 1.03
C GLY A 106 9.93 -6.01 0.25
N VAL A 107 11.17 -5.67 -0.08
CA VAL A 107 12.16 -6.61 -0.65
C VAL A 107 12.63 -7.65 0.35
N HIS A 108 12.35 -7.47 1.63
CA HIS A 108 12.71 -8.40 2.70
C HIS A 108 12.25 -9.83 2.38
N PRO A 109 13.09 -10.88 2.61
CA PRO A 109 12.79 -12.26 2.17
C PRO A 109 11.52 -12.85 2.79
N LYS A 110 11.15 -12.44 4.01
CA LYS A 110 9.92 -12.90 4.66
C LYS A 110 8.65 -12.22 4.14
N VAL A 111 8.74 -11.10 3.42
CA VAL A 111 7.57 -10.44 2.85
C VAL A 111 7.10 -11.21 1.63
N SER A 112 5.86 -11.71 1.67
CA SER A 112 5.20 -12.41 0.56
C SER A 112 4.33 -11.50 -0.30
N THR A 113 3.68 -10.51 0.32
CA THR A 113 2.69 -9.63 -0.29
C THR A 113 2.73 -8.24 0.32
N LEU A 114 2.34 -7.24 -0.47
CA LEU A 114 2.30 -5.83 -0.08
C LEU A 114 0.87 -5.32 -0.09
N VAL A 115 0.50 -4.51 0.91
CA VAL A 115 -0.78 -3.82 0.95
C VAL A 115 -0.54 -2.32 1.18
N TYR A 116 -1.17 -1.52 0.34
CA TYR A 116 -1.11 -0.06 0.39
C TYR A 116 -2.51 0.48 0.69
N VAL A 117 -2.64 1.31 1.71
CA VAL A 117 -3.91 1.92 2.11
C VAL A 117 -3.77 3.43 2.02
N ALA A 118 -4.45 4.06 1.05
CA ALA A 118 -4.31 5.50 0.77
C ALA A 118 -2.85 5.95 0.81
N ALA A 119 -1.95 5.23 0.12
CA ALA A 119 -0.54 5.25 0.43
C ALA A 119 0.36 5.66 -0.74
N ARG A 120 1.52 6.23 -0.42
CA ARG A 120 2.58 6.53 -1.40
C ARG A 120 3.20 5.23 -1.90
N ALA A 121 3.43 5.15 -3.21
CA ALA A 121 4.10 4.00 -3.81
C ALA A 121 5.04 4.44 -4.95
N PRO A 122 6.16 5.11 -4.61
CA PRO A 122 7.12 5.55 -5.62
C PRO A 122 7.82 4.37 -6.28
N ASP A 123 8.44 4.64 -7.42
CA ASP A 123 9.42 3.75 -8.02
C ASP A 123 10.80 3.94 -7.38
N ALA A 124 11.73 3.03 -7.64
CA ALA A 124 13.11 3.13 -7.16
C ALA A 124 13.78 4.43 -7.68
N GLY A 125 14.29 5.24 -6.76
CA GLY A 125 14.92 6.54 -7.06
C GLY A 125 13.93 7.65 -7.44
N GLU A 126 12.62 7.36 -7.53
CA GLU A 126 11.61 8.36 -7.92
C GLU A 126 11.46 9.43 -6.84
N ASP A 127 11.34 10.67 -7.30
CA ASP A 127 10.95 11.78 -6.44
C ASP A 127 9.41 11.81 -6.32
N TYR A 128 8.89 11.31 -5.21
CA TYR A 128 7.44 11.31 -4.96
C TYR A 128 6.83 12.72 -4.99
N THR A 129 7.58 13.73 -4.51
CA THR A 129 7.08 15.11 -4.49
C THR A 129 6.95 15.65 -5.92
N ALA A 130 7.90 15.33 -6.80
CA ALA A 130 7.81 15.70 -8.21
C ALA A 130 6.66 14.95 -8.91
N LEU A 131 6.46 13.66 -8.62
CA LEU A 131 5.32 12.89 -9.13
C LEU A 131 4.00 13.51 -8.69
N ALA A 132 3.85 13.85 -7.41
CA ALA A 132 2.63 14.41 -6.84
C ALA A 132 2.25 15.78 -7.43
N LYS A 133 3.23 16.57 -7.88
CA LYS A 133 2.98 17.88 -8.55
C LYS A 133 2.24 17.76 -9.88
N ASN A 134 2.14 16.57 -10.47
CA ASN A 134 1.34 16.35 -11.68
C ASN A 134 -0.17 16.25 -11.39
N TYR A 135 -0.57 16.32 -10.13
CA TYR A 135 -1.94 16.22 -9.65
C TYR A 135 -2.31 17.46 -8.82
N PRO A 136 -3.61 17.80 -8.71
CA PRO A 136 -4.04 18.87 -7.85
C PRO A 136 -3.51 18.72 -6.42
N THR A 137 -3.00 19.82 -5.85
CA THR A 137 -2.48 19.83 -4.48
C THR A 137 -3.58 19.49 -3.48
N PRO A 138 -3.41 18.46 -2.64
CA PRO A 138 -4.42 18.10 -1.65
C PRO A 138 -4.62 19.20 -0.60
N PRO A 139 -5.87 19.47 -0.17
CA PRO A 139 -6.18 20.52 0.79
C PRO A 139 -5.45 20.43 2.13
N ALA A 140 -5.19 19.22 2.63
CA ALA A 140 -4.47 19.00 3.88
C ALA A 140 -3.08 19.65 3.89
N SER A 141 -2.44 19.80 2.73
CA SER A 141 -1.11 20.41 2.61
C SER A 141 -1.06 21.84 3.17
N ALA A 142 -2.14 22.62 3.04
CA ALA A 142 -2.24 23.97 3.57
C ALA A 142 -2.39 24.00 5.12
N GLY A 143 -2.74 22.87 5.72
CA GLY A 143 -2.92 22.75 7.16
C GLY A 143 -1.68 22.23 7.90
N ILE A 144 -0.61 21.92 7.18
CA ILE A 144 0.65 21.50 7.83
C ILE A 144 1.34 22.73 8.41
N VAL A 145 1.63 22.69 9.70
CA VAL A 145 2.37 23.71 10.42
C VAL A 145 3.65 23.13 10.98
N PHE A 146 4.71 23.94 11.05
CA PHE A 146 6.02 23.52 11.54
C PHE A 146 6.41 24.31 12.78
N ASP A 147 6.99 23.60 13.75
CA ASP A 147 7.75 24.16 14.84
C ASP A 147 9.19 23.64 14.70
N GLY A 148 10.10 24.52 14.24
CA GLY A 148 11.43 24.10 13.81
C GLY A 148 11.37 23.10 12.65
N ASP A 149 11.82 21.88 12.90
CA ASP A 149 11.85 20.78 11.91
C ASP A 149 10.69 19.79 12.07
N GLU A 150 9.84 19.99 13.08
CA GLU A 150 8.70 19.11 13.39
C GLU A 150 7.41 19.67 12.77
N GLY A 151 6.75 18.85 11.95
CA GLY A 151 5.51 19.18 11.26
C GLY A 151 4.32 18.42 11.85
N ARG A 152 3.15 19.07 11.85
CA ARG A 152 1.87 18.48 12.21
C ARG A 152 0.72 19.15 11.49
N LEU A 153 -0.43 18.52 11.45
CA LEU A 153 -1.66 19.16 10.97
C LEU A 153 -2.28 20.04 12.07
N THR A 154 -2.83 21.17 11.67
CA THR A 154 -3.73 21.93 12.55
C THR A 154 -5.00 21.11 12.81
N GLU A 155 -5.69 21.34 13.94
CA GLU A 155 -6.94 20.63 14.27
C GLU A 155 -7.97 20.74 13.14
N ALA A 156 -8.18 21.94 12.61
CA ALA A 156 -9.15 22.16 11.54
C ALA A 156 -8.83 21.35 10.28
N ALA A 157 -7.57 21.25 9.89
CA ALA A 157 -7.16 20.45 8.74
C ALA A 157 -7.23 18.95 9.03
N PHE A 158 -6.85 18.54 10.24
CA PHE A 158 -6.95 17.13 10.66
C PHE A 158 -8.40 16.63 10.59
N LEU A 159 -9.33 17.37 11.21
CA LEU A 159 -10.75 16.98 11.26
C LEU A 159 -11.40 17.02 9.88
N ARG A 160 -11.08 18.03 9.03
CA ARG A 160 -11.73 18.21 7.74
C ARG A 160 -11.09 17.39 6.62
N ASP A 161 -9.75 17.35 6.56
CA ASP A 161 -9.02 16.89 5.38
C ASP A 161 -8.30 15.54 5.60
N PHE A 162 -7.99 15.19 6.84
CA PHE A 162 -7.36 13.90 7.16
C PHE A 162 -8.39 12.85 7.61
N ALA A 163 -9.29 13.20 8.53
CA ALA A 163 -10.26 12.30 9.16
C ALA A 163 -11.72 12.73 8.91
N GLY A 164 -12.02 13.28 7.71
CA GLY A 164 -13.28 13.96 7.42
C GLY A 164 -14.54 13.07 7.43
N ASP A 165 -14.41 11.77 7.33
CA ASP A 165 -15.51 10.79 7.42
C ASP A 165 -15.56 10.05 8.77
N VAL A 166 -14.64 10.38 9.69
CA VAL A 166 -14.64 9.82 11.06
C VAL A 166 -15.55 10.69 11.96
N PRO A 167 -16.35 10.08 12.85
CA PRO A 167 -17.15 10.85 13.81
C PRO A 167 -16.29 11.86 14.58
N GLU A 168 -16.74 13.12 14.69
CA GLU A 168 -15.94 14.24 15.20
C GLU A 168 -15.29 13.96 16.56
N ALA A 169 -16.02 13.32 17.48
CA ALA A 169 -15.49 12.98 18.79
C ALA A 169 -14.28 12.02 18.71
N LYS A 170 -14.33 11.01 17.80
CA LYS A 170 -13.21 10.10 17.54
C LYS A 170 -12.08 10.82 16.82
N ALA A 171 -12.39 11.66 15.83
CA ALA A 171 -11.39 12.44 15.10
C ALA A 171 -10.60 13.41 16.01
N LYS A 172 -11.25 13.99 17.03
CA LYS A 172 -10.58 14.83 18.04
C LYS A 172 -9.63 14.02 18.95
N VAL A 173 -9.98 12.78 19.27
CA VAL A 173 -9.07 11.88 20.00
C VAL A 173 -7.83 11.59 19.13
N LEU A 174 -8.04 11.19 17.88
CA LEU A 174 -6.95 10.93 16.92
C LEU A 174 -6.06 12.16 16.69
N TYR A 175 -6.64 13.36 16.67
CA TYR A 175 -5.89 14.61 16.61
C TYR A 175 -4.98 14.81 17.85
N ALA A 176 -5.49 14.49 19.04
CA ALA A 176 -4.71 14.59 20.28
C ALA A 176 -3.56 13.55 20.35
N GLU A 177 -3.74 12.41 19.67
CA GLU A 177 -2.74 11.33 19.55
C GLU A 177 -1.76 11.56 18.37
N GLN A 178 -1.94 12.65 17.63
CA GLN A 178 -1.11 12.96 16.46
C GLN A 178 0.36 13.08 16.82
N GLU A 179 1.21 12.21 16.24
CA GLU A 179 2.66 12.29 16.34
C GLU A 179 3.22 13.37 15.40
N PRO A 180 4.08 14.28 15.85
CA PRO A 180 4.86 15.17 14.99
C PRO A 180 5.80 14.37 14.11
N PHE A 181 6.04 14.86 12.90
CA PHE A 181 6.98 14.25 11.97
C PHE A 181 8.11 15.19 11.60
N HIS A 182 9.32 14.68 11.43
CA HIS A 182 10.45 15.49 10.99
C HIS A 182 10.35 15.77 9.47
N LYS A 183 10.61 17.02 9.06
CA LYS A 183 10.49 17.48 7.66
C LYS A 183 11.32 16.68 6.64
N ALA A 184 12.38 15.99 7.07
CA ALA A 184 13.19 15.11 6.22
C ALA A 184 12.35 14.01 5.55
N LEU A 185 11.23 13.58 6.15
CA LEU A 185 10.31 12.58 5.58
C LEU A 185 9.55 13.06 4.34
N LEU A 186 9.55 14.36 4.07
CA LEU A 186 8.90 14.91 2.87
C LEU A 186 9.74 14.74 1.60
N THR A 187 11.05 14.53 1.73
CA THR A 187 12.01 14.50 0.61
C THR A 187 12.75 13.17 0.46
N GLY A 188 12.47 12.19 1.30
CA GLY A 188 13.06 10.86 1.23
C GLY A 188 12.74 10.16 -0.11
N LYS A 189 13.70 9.37 -0.61
CA LYS A 189 13.54 8.53 -1.82
C LYS A 189 13.77 7.08 -1.47
N THR A 190 12.99 6.19 -2.06
CA THR A 190 13.21 4.75 -1.97
C THR A 190 14.28 4.31 -2.96
N MET A 191 15.16 3.40 -2.56
CA MET A 191 16.14 2.79 -3.45
C MET A 191 15.61 1.51 -4.10
N HIS A 192 14.57 0.93 -3.52
CA HIS A 192 13.88 -0.26 -4.02
C HIS A 192 12.42 0.07 -4.35
N ALA A 193 11.83 -0.73 -5.23
CA ALA A 193 10.40 -0.72 -5.53
C ALA A 193 9.89 -2.17 -5.43
N ALA A 194 9.65 -2.64 -4.20
CA ALA A 194 9.28 -4.03 -3.92
C ALA A 194 8.04 -4.50 -4.71
N TRP A 195 7.12 -3.59 -5.01
CA TRP A 195 5.93 -3.84 -5.82
C TRP A 195 6.23 -4.29 -7.26
N ARG A 196 7.45 -4.10 -7.77
CA ARG A 196 7.86 -4.61 -9.07
C ARG A 196 8.01 -6.14 -9.11
N SER A 197 8.26 -6.75 -7.95
CA SER A 197 8.49 -8.20 -7.81
C SER A 197 7.53 -8.92 -6.89
N LYS A 198 6.77 -8.19 -6.08
CA LYS A 198 5.81 -8.75 -5.12
C LYS A 198 4.36 -8.47 -5.56
N LEU A 199 3.47 -9.40 -5.24
CA LEU A 199 2.04 -9.17 -5.38
C LEU A 199 1.64 -8.00 -4.49
N SER A 200 0.87 -7.09 -5.06
CA SER A 200 0.47 -5.86 -4.39
C SER A 200 -1.05 -5.69 -4.40
N PHE A 201 -1.54 -5.16 -3.29
CA PHE A 201 -2.94 -4.80 -3.08
C PHE A 201 -3.01 -3.33 -2.71
N TYR A 202 -4.09 -2.66 -3.13
CA TYR A 202 -4.24 -1.24 -2.86
C TYR A 202 -5.70 -0.89 -2.52
N ALA A 203 -5.89 -0.12 -1.45
CA ALA A 203 -7.15 0.53 -1.12
C ALA A 203 -7.04 2.01 -1.44
N VAL A 204 -7.80 2.48 -2.44
CA VAL A 204 -7.92 3.89 -2.82
C VAL A 204 -9.02 4.53 -1.97
N SER A 205 -8.73 5.66 -1.35
CA SER A 205 -9.70 6.49 -0.64
C SER A 205 -10.24 7.58 -1.57
N THR A 206 -11.49 7.44 -2.04
CA THR A 206 -12.01 8.29 -3.12
C THR A 206 -12.33 9.73 -2.72
N GLU A 207 -12.42 10.01 -1.43
CA GLU A 207 -12.63 11.34 -0.85
C GLU A 207 -11.38 11.82 -0.08
N ASP A 208 -10.21 11.24 -0.40
CA ASP A 208 -8.94 11.62 0.21
C ASP A 208 -8.56 13.07 -0.13
N ARG A 209 -8.27 13.85 0.90
CA ARG A 209 -7.86 15.25 0.81
C ARG A 209 -6.42 15.48 1.30
N THR A 210 -5.68 14.37 1.54
CA THR A 210 -4.27 14.32 1.98
C THR A 210 -3.35 13.79 0.88
N ILE A 211 -3.79 12.75 0.14
CA ILE A 211 -3.21 12.31 -1.12
C ILE A 211 -4.30 12.44 -2.19
N ASN A 212 -3.95 12.92 -3.38
CA ASN A 212 -4.92 13.01 -4.46
C ASN A 212 -5.39 11.62 -4.90
N PRO A 213 -6.71 11.31 -4.95
CA PRO A 213 -7.21 9.99 -5.32
C PRO A 213 -6.80 9.51 -6.72
N ASP A 214 -6.61 10.43 -7.68
CA ASP A 214 -6.13 10.04 -9.01
C ASP A 214 -4.65 9.67 -9.01
N LEU A 215 -3.85 10.25 -8.11
CA LEU A 215 -2.47 9.81 -7.88
C LEU A 215 -2.45 8.41 -7.24
N GLU A 216 -3.35 8.12 -6.28
CA GLU A 216 -3.50 6.79 -5.72
C GLU A 216 -3.85 5.76 -6.79
N ARG A 217 -4.85 6.06 -7.64
CA ARG A 217 -5.24 5.21 -8.79
C ARG A 217 -4.08 4.98 -9.77
N PHE A 218 -3.32 6.05 -10.05
CA PHE A 218 -2.15 5.94 -10.91
C PHE A 218 -1.11 4.96 -10.33
N MET A 219 -0.77 5.10 -9.05
CA MET A 219 0.19 4.22 -8.38
C MET A 219 -0.30 2.78 -8.31
N ALA A 220 -1.57 2.57 -7.93
CA ALA A 220 -2.19 1.25 -7.90
C ALA A 220 -2.18 0.56 -9.27
N LYS A 221 -2.52 1.30 -10.34
CA LYS A 221 -2.49 0.79 -11.72
C LYS A 221 -1.07 0.47 -12.18
N ARG A 222 -0.10 1.35 -11.90
CA ARG A 222 1.31 1.17 -12.24
C ARG A 222 1.89 -0.10 -11.63
N MET A 223 1.55 -0.40 -10.38
CA MET A 223 1.96 -1.61 -9.68
C MET A 223 1.25 -2.87 -10.18
N GLY A 224 0.15 -2.74 -10.93
CA GLY A 224 -0.74 -3.86 -11.25
C GLY A 224 -1.40 -4.46 -10.00
N ALA A 225 -1.68 -3.62 -9.00
CA ALA A 225 -2.24 -4.04 -7.73
C ALA A 225 -3.69 -4.52 -7.86
N THR A 226 -4.07 -5.52 -7.06
CA THR A 226 -5.48 -5.80 -6.80
C THR A 226 -6.04 -4.63 -6.01
N THR A 227 -6.98 -3.87 -6.61
CA THR A 227 -7.41 -2.58 -6.08
C THR A 227 -8.87 -2.62 -5.66
N ILE A 228 -9.16 -2.03 -4.50
CA ILE A 228 -10.50 -1.64 -4.06
C ILE A 228 -10.57 -0.11 -3.95
N GLU A 229 -11.76 0.45 -4.15
CA GLU A 229 -12.02 1.88 -3.92
C GLU A 229 -13.06 2.04 -2.82
N LEU A 230 -12.75 2.88 -1.83
CA LEU A 230 -13.62 3.14 -0.69
C LEU A 230 -14.03 4.61 -0.69
N LYS A 231 -15.30 4.86 -0.45
CA LYS A 231 -15.81 6.22 -0.26
C LYS A 231 -15.44 6.68 1.16
N SER A 232 -14.19 7.06 1.33
CA SER A 232 -13.61 7.43 2.62
C SER A 232 -12.67 8.62 2.50
N SER A 233 -12.44 9.30 3.63
CA SER A 233 -11.32 10.22 3.80
C SER A 233 -9.98 9.47 3.78
N HIS A 234 -8.89 10.15 4.10
CA HIS A 234 -7.54 9.56 4.11
C HIS A 234 -7.38 8.35 5.04
N VAL A 235 -8.16 8.26 6.12
CA VAL A 235 -8.03 7.25 7.15
C VAL A 235 -9.02 6.10 7.00
N SER A 236 -9.11 5.53 5.80
CA SER A 236 -10.02 4.40 5.51
C SER A 236 -9.80 3.17 6.41
N LEU A 237 -8.59 2.99 6.96
CA LEU A 237 -8.32 1.94 7.96
C LEU A 237 -9.12 2.14 9.28
N ILE A 238 -9.58 3.38 9.53
CA ILE A 238 -10.37 3.75 10.74
C ILE A 238 -11.87 3.79 10.43
N SER A 239 -12.26 4.32 9.27
CA SER A 239 -13.67 4.45 8.89
C SER A 239 -14.23 3.21 8.20
N HIS A 240 -13.39 2.41 7.52
CA HIS A 240 -13.74 1.19 6.79
C HIS A 240 -12.85 -0.01 7.19
N PRO A 241 -12.70 -0.29 8.50
CA PRO A 241 -11.74 -1.28 8.98
C PRO A 241 -12.05 -2.71 8.53
N GLN A 242 -13.33 -3.01 8.19
CA GLN A 242 -13.72 -4.33 7.69
C GLN A 242 -13.18 -4.56 6.28
N GLU A 243 -13.36 -3.60 5.39
CA GLU A 243 -12.92 -3.68 3.99
C GLU A 243 -11.39 -3.73 3.90
N ILE A 244 -10.71 -2.98 4.77
CA ILE A 244 -9.24 -3.02 4.86
C ILE A 244 -8.75 -4.37 5.41
N ALA A 245 -9.40 -4.91 6.44
CA ALA A 245 -9.08 -6.23 6.96
C ALA A 245 -9.30 -7.32 5.89
N ASP A 246 -10.40 -7.24 5.13
CA ASP A 246 -10.70 -8.18 4.05
C ASP A 246 -9.64 -8.15 2.92
N LEU A 247 -9.16 -6.95 2.57
CA LEU A 247 -8.08 -6.79 1.61
C LEU A 247 -6.78 -7.43 2.11
N ILE A 248 -6.46 -7.26 3.40
CA ILE A 248 -5.28 -7.87 4.04
C ILE A 248 -5.43 -9.39 4.12
N LEU A 249 -6.62 -9.91 4.45
CA LEU A 249 -6.92 -11.35 4.44
C LEU A 249 -6.73 -11.96 3.05
N GLN A 250 -7.20 -11.26 2.00
CA GLN A 250 -6.98 -11.67 0.62
C GLN A 250 -5.48 -11.68 0.28
N ALA A 251 -4.73 -10.66 0.70
CA ALA A 251 -3.29 -10.58 0.53
C ALA A 251 -2.55 -11.70 1.28
N ALA A 252 -3.09 -12.16 2.42
CA ALA A 252 -2.58 -13.30 3.17
C ALA A 252 -2.93 -14.67 2.56
N GLY A 253 -3.66 -14.70 1.44
CA GLY A 253 -4.10 -15.95 0.80
C GLY A 253 -5.23 -16.66 1.55
N GLN A 254 -5.89 -15.99 2.47
CA GLN A 254 -7.07 -16.52 3.16
C GLN A 254 -8.32 -16.29 2.28
N ARG A 255 -9.04 -17.35 1.99
CA ARG A 255 -10.35 -17.28 1.33
C ARG A 255 -11.44 -17.09 2.39
N ARG A 256 -12.38 -16.20 2.12
CA ARG A 256 -13.67 -16.20 2.82
C ARG A 256 -14.48 -17.43 2.46
#